data_34df0974693903289ce2580b1ffe4734
#
_entry.id   34df0974693903289ce2580b1ffe4734
#
_cell.length_a   1.000
_cell.length_b   1.000
_cell.length_c   1.000
_cell.angle_alpha   90.00
_cell.angle_beta   90.00
_cell.angle_gamma   90.00
#
_symmetry.space_group_name_H-M   'P 1'
#
loop_
_entity.id
_entity.type
_entity.pdbx_description
1 polymer ?
#
loop_
_entity_poly.entity_id
_entity_poly.type
_entity_poly.pdbx_seq_one_letter_code
_entity_poly.pdbx_strand_id
1 'polypeptide(L)'
;MNLIFQCRGGIGKAIMSTAIITAIKKQHPEYKIIVITSHPSVYRNNPDVHDIHTFENFQHLYYKYVYNQEFITYSLEPYEHSDFITGKKSLYEVWAELCNVKYDNEWPKFILTEDEIKKYSKLYKTDKPIFVLQTHGGNPNQNLDYNWARDLPNNTVEEIINHYKDDYN
;
A
#
# COMPACT_ATOMS: atom_id res chain seq x y z
N MET A 1 1.80 -20.25 13.41
CA MET A 1 1.22 -20.50 12.07
C MET A 1 1.71 -19.46 11.09
N ASN A 2 2.01 -19.83 9.84
CA ASN A 2 2.41 -18.90 8.79
C ASN A 2 1.17 -18.34 8.07
N LEU A 3 1.14 -17.03 7.83
CA LEU A 3 0.14 -16.38 6.99
C LEU A 3 0.83 -15.82 5.76
N ILE A 4 0.46 -16.33 4.58
CA ILE A 4 0.93 -15.86 3.28
C ILE A 4 -0.05 -14.81 2.78
N PHE A 5 0.35 -13.54 2.79
CA PHE A 5 -0.47 -12.42 2.34
C PHE A 5 -0.01 -11.95 0.96
N GLN A 6 -0.81 -12.20 -0.06
CA GLN A 6 -0.50 -11.78 -1.43
C GLN A 6 -1.16 -10.42 -1.71
N CYS A 7 -0.34 -9.42 -2.04
CA CYS A 7 -0.79 -8.10 -2.46
C CYS A 7 -0.33 -7.83 -3.89
N ARG A 8 -1.24 -7.98 -4.85
CA ARG A 8 -1.05 -7.63 -6.26
C ARG A 8 -1.57 -6.22 -6.52
N GLY A 9 -1.13 -5.62 -7.62
CA GLY A 9 -1.59 -4.30 -8.06
C GLY A 9 -0.60 -3.18 -7.77
N GLY A 10 -1.09 -1.94 -7.75
CA GLY A 10 -0.26 -0.74 -7.62
C GLY A 10 0.21 -0.45 -6.19
N ILE A 11 1.17 0.49 -6.08
CA ILE A 11 1.78 0.88 -4.81
C ILE A 11 0.76 1.41 -3.78
N GLY A 12 -0.28 2.11 -4.22
CA GLY A 12 -1.35 2.60 -3.33
C GLY A 12 -2.08 1.45 -2.64
N LYS A 13 -2.41 0.37 -3.37
CA LYS A 13 -3.01 -0.84 -2.79
C LYS A 13 -2.05 -1.51 -1.79
N ALA A 14 -0.76 -1.57 -2.11
CA ALA A 14 0.24 -2.10 -1.20
C ALA A 14 0.31 -1.29 0.11
N ILE A 15 0.29 0.04 0.05
CA ILE A 15 0.25 0.91 1.24
C ILE A 15 -1.03 0.66 2.04
N MET A 16 -2.19 0.63 1.39
CA MET A 16 -3.47 0.36 2.05
C MET A 16 -3.50 -1.00 2.76
N SER A 17 -2.91 -2.03 2.16
CA SER A 17 -2.87 -3.37 2.74
C SER A 17 -2.14 -3.45 4.08
N THR A 18 -1.24 -2.51 4.38
CA THR A 18 -0.54 -2.47 5.67
C THR A 18 -1.48 -2.22 6.85
N ALA A 19 -2.61 -1.52 6.65
CA ALA A 19 -3.66 -1.37 7.65
C ALA A 19 -4.32 -2.73 7.96
N ILE A 20 -4.60 -3.52 6.93
CA ILE A 20 -5.18 -4.85 7.07
C ILE A 20 -4.20 -5.81 7.76
N ILE A 21 -2.92 -5.76 7.40
CA ILE A 21 -1.86 -6.52 8.07
C ILE A 21 -1.80 -6.17 9.57
N THR A 22 -1.94 -4.88 9.92
CA THR A 22 -2.02 -4.46 11.32
C THR A 22 -3.26 -5.02 12.02
N ALA A 23 -4.44 -4.99 11.38
CA ALA A 23 -5.66 -5.57 11.93
C ALA A 23 -5.52 -7.08 12.16
N ILE A 24 -4.93 -7.80 11.19
CA ILE A 24 -4.62 -9.22 11.33
C ILE A 24 -3.68 -9.46 12.51
N LYS A 25 -2.58 -8.70 12.60
CA LYS A 25 -1.57 -8.89 13.64
C LYS A 25 -2.08 -8.59 15.05
N LYS A 26 -2.99 -7.63 15.20
CA LYS A 26 -3.66 -7.33 16.48
C LYS A 26 -4.52 -8.48 16.98
N GLN A 27 -5.25 -9.14 16.07
CA GLN A 27 -6.18 -10.23 16.42
C GLN A 27 -5.49 -11.60 16.47
N HIS A 28 -4.40 -11.75 15.72
CA HIS A 28 -3.61 -12.98 15.61
C HIS A 28 -2.12 -12.67 15.81
N PRO A 29 -1.70 -12.29 17.04
CA PRO A 29 -0.31 -11.90 17.31
C PRO A 29 0.70 -13.05 17.07
N GLU A 30 0.24 -14.29 17.13
CA GLU A 30 1.05 -15.51 16.87
C GLU A 30 1.35 -15.74 15.39
N TYR A 31 0.64 -15.08 14.45
CA TYR A 31 0.89 -15.27 13.02
C TYR A 31 2.21 -14.66 12.58
N LYS A 32 2.99 -15.44 11.85
CA LYS A 32 4.12 -14.94 11.07
C LYS A 32 3.57 -14.52 9.70
N ILE A 33 3.45 -13.21 9.49
CA ILE A 33 2.89 -12.67 8.25
C ILE A 33 4.00 -12.54 7.21
N ILE A 34 3.90 -13.31 6.14
CA ILE A 34 4.80 -13.31 4.98
C ILE A 34 4.08 -12.62 3.82
N VAL A 35 4.63 -11.53 3.32
CA VAL A 35 4.02 -10.75 2.24
C VAL A 35 4.63 -11.12 0.89
N ILE A 36 3.78 -11.39 -0.12
CA ILE A 36 4.19 -11.50 -1.52
C ILE A 36 3.66 -10.30 -2.27
N THR A 37 4.56 -9.52 -2.89
CA THR A 37 4.17 -8.24 -3.51
C THR A 37 5.12 -7.83 -4.64
N SER A 38 4.63 -6.96 -5.53
CA SER A 38 5.46 -6.23 -6.50
C SER A 38 6.11 -4.97 -5.91
N HIS A 39 5.75 -4.59 -4.66
CA HIS A 39 6.22 -3.37 -3.99
C HIS A 39 6.85 -3.67 -2.63
N PRO A 40 7.97 -4.44 -2.56
CA PRO A 40 8.59 -4.88 -1.30
C PRO A 40 9.03 -3.73 -0.40
N SER A 41 9.38 -2.57 -0.96
CA SER A 41 9.79 -1.38 -0.21
C SER A 41 8.71 -0.86 0.75
N VAL A 42 7.43 -1.06 0.43
CA VAL A 42 6.30 -0.63 1.27
C VAL A 42 6.31 -1.34 2.63
N TYR A 43 6.77 -2.57 2.68
CA TYR A 43 6.68 -3.43 3.86
C TYR A 43 7.99 -3.58 4.62
N ARG A 44 9.12 -3.10 4.06
CA ARG A 44 10.49 -3.37 4.54
C ARG A 44 10.70 -3.12 6.04
N ASN A 45 10.14 -2.06 6.56
CA ASN A 45 10.33 -1.66 7.97
C ASN A 45 9.06 -1.88 8.81
N ASN A 46 8.09 -2.62 8.29
CA ASN A 46 6.85 -2.84 9.00
C ASN A 46 7.02 -3.96 10.06
N PRO A 47 6.87 -3.64 11.36
CA PRO A 47 7.08 -4.61 12.45
C PRO A 47 6.03 -5.75 12.45
N ASP A 48 4.89 -5.54 11.78
CA ASP A 48 3.83 -6.55 11.68
C ASP A 48 4.14 -7.61 10.60
N VAL A 49 5.16 -7.36 9.76
CA VAL A 49 5.58 -8.25 8.66
C VAL A 49 6.82 -9.04 9.06
N HIS A 50 6.74 -10.38 8.94
CA HIS A 50 7.85 -11.28 9.27
C HIS A 50 8.86 -11.43 8.13
N ASP A 51 8.37 -11.52 6.88
CA ASP A 51 9.24 -11.67 5.70
C ASP A 51 8.52 -11.13 4.45
N ILE A 52 9.32 -10.76 3.43
CA ILE A 52 8.81 -10.12 2.21
C ILE A 52 9.41 -10.83 1.00
N HIS A 53 8.54 -11.22 0.06
CA HIS A 53 8.92 -11.88 -1.19
C HIS A 53 8.31 -11.18 -2.39
N THR A 54 8.96 -11.33 -3.54
CA THR A 54 8.37 -11.01 -4.85
C THR A 54 7.76 -12.26 -5.44
N PHE A 55 6.90 -12.09 -6.46
CA PHE A 55 6.26 -13.22 -7.14
C PHE A 55 7.24 -14.14 -7.88
N GLU A 56 8.47 -13.68 -8.11
CA GLU A 56 9.52 -14.44 -8.80
C GLU A 56 10.22 -15.49 -7.90
N ASN A 57 10.17 -15.29 -6.57
CA ASN A 57 10.86 -16.14 -5.60
C ASN A 57 9.95 -17.19 -4.93
N PHE A 58 8.96 -17.70 -5.65
CA PHE A 58 7.96 -18.60 -5.09
C PHE A 58 8.54 -19.91 -4.57
N GLN A 59 9.54 -20.48 -5.22
CA GLN A 59 10.16 -21.75 -4.81
C GLN A 59 10.81 -21.63 -3.41
N HIS A 60 11.54 -20.56 -3.16
CA HIS A 60 12.17 -20.33 -1.85
C HIS A 60 11.11 -20.18 -0.74
N LEU A 61 10.06 -19.38 -1.01
CA LEU A 61 8.94 -19.18 -0.11
C LEU A 61 8.25 -20.50 0.21
N TYR A 62 7.99 -21.33 -0.82
CA TYR A 62 7.33 -22.62 -0.64
C TYR A 62 8.07 -23.51 0.35
N TYR A 63 9.37 -23.74 0.15
CA TYR A 63 10.15 -24.57 1.05
C TYR A 63 10.32 -24.00 2.45
N LYS A 64 10.34 -22.69 2.58
CA LYS A 64 10.57 -22.03 3.88
C LYS A 64 9.30 -21.94 4.73
N TYR A 65 8.13 -21.70 4.12
CA TYR A 65 6.92 -21.33 4.85
C TYR A 65 5.68 -22.20 4.58
N VAL A 66 5.72 -23.06 3.56
CA VAL A 66 4.57 -23.87 3.14
C VAL A 66 4.85 -25.36 3.31
N TYR A 67 5.98 -25.84 2.80
CA TYR A 67 6.33 -27.26 2.85
C TYR A 67 6.45 -27.76 4.28
N ASN A 68 5.64 -28.74 4.66
CA ASN A 68 5.55 -29.31 6.01
C ASN A 68 5.31 -28.26 7.13
N GLN A 69 4.66 -27.14 6.81
CA GLN A 69 4.30 -26.08 7.76
C GLN A 69 2.79 -25.89 7.81
N GLU A 70 2.28 -25.44 8.97
CA GLU A 70 0.93 -24.91 9.06
C GLU A 70 0.88 -23.52 8.47
N PHE A 71 0.04 -23.30 7.46
CA PHE A 71 -0.11 -22.02 6.81
C PHE A 71 -1.54 -21.74 6.35
N ILE A 72 -1.86 -20.47 6.23
CA ILE A 72 -3.04 -19.94 5.53
C ILE A 72 -2.57 -18.97 4.45
N THR A 73 -3.37 -18.82 3.40
CA THR A 73 -3.07 -17.91 2.29
C THR A 73 -4.22 -16.97 2.04
N TYR A 74 -3.93 -15.66 2.03
CA TYR A 74 -4.83 -14.63 1.55
C TYR A 74 -4.33 -14.08 0.21
N SER A 75 -5.10 -14.37 -0.85
CA SER A 75 -4.90 -13.83 -2.21
C SER A 75 -6.23 -13.21 -2.65
N LEU A 76 -6.56 -12.06 -2.06
CA LEU A 76 -7.88 -11.45 -2.09
C LEU A 76 -7.88 -10.18 -2.96
N GLU A 77 -8.99 -9.96 -3.67
CA GLU A 77 -9.20 -8.76 -4.48
C GLU A 77 -10.41 -7.96 -3.96
N PRO A 78 -10.18 -7.04 -2.99
CA PRO A 78 -11.27 -6.31 -2.36
C PRO A 78 -11.98 -5.34 -3.30
N TYR A 79 -11.34 -4.91 -4.40
CA TYR A 79 -11.94 -4.03 -5.40
C TYR A 79 -13.10 -4.68 -6.18
N GLU A 80 -13.14 -6.02 -6.22
CA GLU A 80 -14.19 -6.77 -6.92
C GLU A 80 -15.38 -7.09 -6.01
N HIS A 81 -15.32 -6.74 -4.71
CA HIS A 81 -16.38 -7.02 -3.77
C HIS A 81 -17.60 -6.11 -4.01
N SER A 82 -18.81 -6.70 -4.02
CA SER A 82 -20.06 -5.99 -4.31
C SER A 82 -20.32 -4.80 -3.39
N ASP A 83 -20.01 -4.91 -2.09
CA ASP A 83 -20.24 -3.83 -1.14
C ASP A 83 -19.29 -2.65 -1.35
N PHE A 84 -18.08 -2.89 -1.85
CA PHE A 84 -17.18 -1.82 -2.28
C PHE A 84 -17.67 -1.16 -3.57
N ILE A 85 -18.00 -1.97 -4.60
CA ILE A 85 -18.48 -1.48 -5.90
C ILE A 85 -19.75 -0.63 -5.74
N THR A 86 -20.65 -1.02 -4.83
CA THR A 86 -21.90 -0.30 -4.58
C THR A 86 -21.77 0.83 -3.55
N GLY A 87 -20.57 1.07 -3.02
CA GLY A 87 -20.31 2.14 -2.04
C GLY A 87 -20.92 1.90 -0.64
N LYS A 88 -21.32 0.68 -0.32
CA LYS A 88 -21.88 0.32 0.99
C LYS A 88 -20.82 0.24 2.09
N LYS A 89 -19.61 -0.20 1.73
CA LYS A 89 -18.47 -0.33 2.63
C LYS A 89 -17.21 0.27 2.00
N SER A 90 -16.32 0.75 2.85
CA SER A 90 -14.99 1.17 2.44
C SER A 90 -14.14 -0.03 2.01
N LEU A 91 -13.08 0.23 1.24
CA LEU A 91 -12.15 -0.82 0.82
C LEU A 91 -11.51 -1.53 2.02
N TYR A 92 -11.24 -0.82 3.11
CA TYR A 92 -10.64 -1.39 4.32
C TYR A 92 -11.59 -2.35 5.03
N GLU A 93 -12.86 -1.98 5.18
CA GLU A 93 -13.87 -2.83 5.80
C GLU A 93 -14.04 -4.14 5.02
N VAL A 94 -14.21 -4.03 3.70
CA VAL A 94 -14.32 -5.19 2.82
C VAL A 94 -13.09 -6.08 2.89
N TRP A 95 -11.91 -5.48 2.85
CA TRP A 95 -10.67 -6.26 2.87
C TRP A 95 -10.46 -7.01 4.19
N ALA A 96 -10.77 -6.35 5.30
CA ALA A 96 -10.72 -6.98 6.62
C ALA A 96 -11.72 -8.14 6.74
N GLU A 97 -12.96 -7.96 6.24
CA GLU A 97 -13.97 -9.03 6.20
C GLU A 97 -13.48 -10.24 5.37
N LEU A 98 -12.91 -10.00 4.19
CA LEU A 98 -12.32 -11.04 3.36
C LEU A 98 -11.18 -11.79 4.09
N CYS A 99 -10.45 -11.11 4.98
CA CYS A 99 -9.44 -11.70 5.84
C CYS A 99 -10.01 -12.29 7.14
N ASN A 100 -11.33 -12.25 7.32
CA ASN A 100 -12.02 -12.69 8.54
C ASN A 100 -11.47 -12.02 9.82
N VAL A 101 -11.18 -10.72 9.75
CA VAL A 101 -10.76 -9.90 10.89
C VAL A 101 -11.62 -8.65 11.00
N LYS A 102 -11.71 -8.10 12.20
CA LYS A 102 -12.40 -6.84 12.45
C LYS A 102 -11.47 -5.68 12.08
N TYR A 103 -11.96 -4.72 11.29
CA TYR A 103 -11.29 -3.46 11.04
C TYR A 103 -11.66 -2.45 12.14
N ASP A 104 -10.67 -1.86 12.77
CA ASP A 104 -10.82 -0.89 13.84
C ASP A 104 -10.13 0.43 13.51
N ASN A 105 -10.34 0.89 12.27
CA ASN A 105 -9.76 2.12 11.71
C ASN A 105 -8.23 2.17 11.76
N GLU A 106 -7.56 1.05 11.55
CA GLU A 106 -6.12 1.01 11.40
C GLU A 106 -5.66 1.90 10.25
N TRP A 107 -4.64 2.73 10.52
CA TRP A 107 -4.05 3.57 9.50
C TRP A 107 -3.00 2.81 8.67
N PRO A 108 -2.92 3.07 7.36
CA PRO A 108 -1.83 2.56 6.54
C PRO A 108 -0.49 3.04 7.08
N LYS A 109 0.52 2.16 7.01
CA LYS A 109 1.87 2.43 7.48
C LYS A 109 2.85 2.38 6.31
N PHE A 110 3.67 3.43 6.18
CA PHE A 110 4.85 3.44 5.35
C PHE A 110 6.00 3.96 6.23
N ILE A 111 6.86 3.05 6.68
CA ILE A 111 7.83 3.33 7.74
C ILE A 111 9.20 3.54 7.10
N LEU A 112 9.73 4.74 7.27
CA LEU A 112 11.09 5.11 6.86
C LEU A 112 12.06 4.87 8.01
N THR A 113 13.29 4.46 7.68
CA THR A 113 14.40 4.42 8.63
C THR A 113 14.89 5.84 8.96
N GLU A 114 15.60 5.99 10.08
CA GLU A 114 16.21 7.27 10.46
C GLU A 114 17.20 7.77 9.38
N ASP A 115 17.94 6.87 8.75
CA ASP A 115 18.87 7.21 7.67
C ASP A 115 18.14 7.69 6.41
N GLU A 116 17.02 7.06 6.05
CA GLU A 116 16.16 7.52 4.95
C GLU A 116 15.60 8.91 5.26
N ILE A 117 15.06 9.12 6.46
CA ILE A 117 14.56 10.42 6.91
C ILE A 117 15.66 11.47 6.84
N LYS A 118 16.85 11.18 7.40
CA LYS A 118 17.99 12.09 7.40
C LYS A 118 18.48 12.44 5.98
N LYS A 119 18.52 11.44 5.10
CA LYS A 119 18.91 11.63 3.68
C LYS A 119 17.93 12.55 2.97
N TYR A 120 16.63 12.28 3.04
CA TYR A 120 15.61 13.04 2.34
C TYR A 120 15.37 14.41 2.96
N SER A 121 15.46 14.56 4.28
CA SER A 121 15.41 15.88 4.93
C SER A 121 16.52 16.83 4.49
N LYS A 122 17.70 16.30 4.13
CA LYS A 122 18.77 17.11 3.55
C LYS A 122 18.49 17.48 2.10
N LEU A 123 17.95 16.53 1.33
CA LEU A 123 17.69 16.71 -0.11
C LEU A 123 16.58 17.74 -0.36
N TYR A 124 15.58 17.76 0.51
CA TYR A 124 14.39 18.63 0.40
C TYR A 124 14.41 19.77 1.43
N LYS A 125 15.58 20.14 1.94
CA LYS A 125 15.70 21.31 2.81
C LYS A 125 15.50 22.58 2.00
N THR A 126 14.43 23.31 2.30
CA THR A 126 14.04 24.56 1.62
C THR A 126 13.70 25.65 2.63
N ASP A 127 13.73 26.91 2.21
CA ASP A 127 13.39 28.05 3.06
C ASP A 127 11.86 28.21 3.22
N LYS A 128 11.09 27.62 2.34
CA LYS A 128 9.63 27.62 2.34
C LYS A 128 9.07 26.20 2.54
N PRO A 129 7.83 26.05 3.01
CA PRO A 129 7.16 24.76 3.03
C PRO A 129 7.11 24.13 1.63
N ILE A 130 7.17 22.81 1.56
CA ILE A 130 7.07 22.07 0.29
C ILE A 130 5.60 21.82 -0.02
N PHE A 131 5.17 22.18 -1.22
CA PHE A 131 3.88 21.84 -1.77
C PHE A 131 4.04 20.72 -2.81
N VAL A 132 3.40 19.57 -2.57
CA VAL A 132 3.45 18.43 -3.49
C VAL A 132 2.11 18.30 -4.19
N LEU A 133 2.10 18.41 -5.51
CA LEU A 133 0.92 18.27 -6.35
C LEU A 133 1.04 17.03 -7.24
N GLN A 134 0.16 16.03 -7.03
CA GLN A 134 0.03 14.88 -7.91
C GLN A 134 -0.99 15.18 -9.00
N THR A 135 -0.53 15.42 -10.22
CA THR A 135 -1.37 15.85 -11.34
C THR A 135 -1.94 14.71 -12.18
N HIS A 136 -1.31 13.54 -12.13
CA HIS A 136 -1.67 12.39 -12.97
C HIS A 136 -1.93 11.15 -12.13
N GLY A 137 -2.99 10.41 -12.47
CA GLY A 137 -3.32 9.12 -11.84
C GLY A 137 -2.99 7.95 -12.77
N GLY A 138 -2.31 6.92 -12.26
CA GLY A 138 -2.03 5.71 -13.01
C GLY A 138 -0.61 5.61 -13.58
N ASN A 139 -0.39 4.59 -14.42
CA ASN A 139 0.89 4.37 -15.08
C ASN A 139 0.83 5.00 -16.48
N PRO A 140 1.70 5.97 -16.82
CA PRO A 140 1.72 6.62 -18.12
C PRO A 140 1.99 5.65 -19.30
N ASN A 141 2.55 4.47 -19.02
CA ASN A 141 2.79 3.41 -19.99
C ASN A 141 1.61 2.45 -20.19
N GLN A 142 0.55 2.59 -19.42
CA GLN A 142 -0.69 1.82 -19.63
C GLN A 142 -1.68 2.69 -20.41
N ASN A 143 -1.91 2.36 -21.67
CA ASN A 143 -2.99 2.90 -22.48
C ASN A 143 -4.34 2.41 -21.94
N LEU A 144 -4.77 2.99 -20.83
CA LEU A 144 -6.12 2.80 -20.34
C LEU A 144 -6.95 4.00 -20.79
N ASP A 145 -7.99 3.75 -21.56
CA ASP A 145 -8.85 4.78 -22.18
C ASP A 145 -9.52 5.75 -21.19
N TYR A 146 -9.41 5.49 -19.88
CA TYR A 146 -9.99 6.30 -18.81
C TYR A 146 -8.98 6.95 -17.84
N ASN A 147 -7.69 6.98 -18.19
CA ASN A 147 -6.66 7.67 -17.36
C ASN A 147 -7.02 9.15 -17.16
N TRP A 148 -7.61 9.78 -18.17
CA TRP A 148 -8.07 11.17 -18.12
C TRP A 148 -9.03 11.48 -16.94
N ALA A 149 -9.82 10.50 -16.50
CA ALA A 149 -10.73 10.66 -15.37
C ALA A 149 -10.02 10.78 -14.02
N ARG A 150 -8.70 10.50 -13.98
CA ARG A 150 -7.85 10.55 -12.79
C ARG A 150 -6.80 11.66 -12.87
N ASP A 151 -6.75 12.38 -13.98
CA ASP A 151 -5.80 13.45 -14.20
C ASP A 151 -6.43 14.80 -13.93
N LEU A 152 -5.69 15.72 -13.31
CA LEU A 152 -6.12 17.11 -13.21
C LEU A 152 -6.02 17.78 -14.58
N PRO A 153 -7.02 18.56 -15.02
CA PRO A 153 -6.90 19.39 -16.22
C PRO A 153 -5.71 20.35 -16.12
N ASN A 154 -5.00 20.57 -17.22
CA ASN A 154 -3.79 21.40 -17.22
C ASN A 154 -4.06 22.84 -16.73
N ASN A 155 -5.18 23.45 -17.10
CA ASN A 155 -5.57 24.77 -16.62
C ASN A 155 -5.73 24.81 -15.08
N THR A 156 -6.33 23.75 -14.49
CA THR A 156 -6.47 23.62 -13.03
C THR A 156 -5.10 23.49 -12.36
N VAL A 157 -4.17 22.71 -12.96
CA VAL A 157 -2.80 22.60 -12.47
C VAL A 157 -2.10 23.95 -12.48
N GLU A 158 -2.21 24.71 -13.59
CA GLU A 158 -1.61 26.06 -13.70
C GLU A 158 -2.21 27.04 -12.69
N GLU A 159 -3.52 27.02 -12.47
CA GLU A 159 -4.20 27.83 -11.45
C GLU A 159 -3.67 27.51 -10.04
N ILE A 160 -3.56 26.24 -9.66
CA ILE A 160 -3.03 25.81 -8.37
C ILE A 160 -1.59 26.28 -8.21
N ILE A 161 -0.72 26.03 -9.19
CA ILE A 161 0.70 26.45 -9.15
C ILE A 161 0.79 27.97 -8.99
N ASN A 162 0.05 28.73 -9.79
CA ASN A 162 0.07 30.19 -9.72
C ASN A 162 -0.44 30.73 -8.38
N HIS A 163 -1.37 30.03 -7.73
CA HIS A 163 -1.89 30.43 -6.43
C HIS A 163 -0.85 30.25 -5.30
N TYR A 164 -0.08 29.16 -5.35
CA TYR A 164 0.80 28.77 -4.24
C TYR A 164 2.30 29.03 -4.45
N LYS A 165 2.77 29.41 -5.66
CA LYS A 165 4.18 29.56 -6.00
C LYS A 165 4.96 30.55 -5.12
N ASP A 166 4.28 31.54 -4.54
CA ASP A 166 4.92 32.54 -3.69
C ASP A 166 5.07 32.09 -2.23
N ASP A 167 4.22 31.20 -1.77
CA ASP A 167 4.17 30.70 -0.37
C ASP A 167 4.91 29.37 -0.19
N TYR A 168 5.08 28.59 -1.26
CA TYR A 168 5.65 27.24 -1.25
C TYR A 168 6.78 27.08 -2.27
N ASN A 169 7.55 25.99 -2.07
CA ASN A 169 8.53 25.47 -3.03
C ASN A 169 8.02 24.20 -3.69
#